data_061b87b6758bd9c1755320235a0ba9d4
#
_entry.id   061b87b6758bd9c1755320235a0ba9d4
#
_cell.length_a   1.000
_cell.length_b   1.000
_cell.length_c   1.000
_cell.angle_alpha   90.00
_cell.angle_beta   90.00
_cell.angle_gamma   90.00
#
_symmetry.space_group_name_H-M   'P 1'
#
loop_
_entity.id
_entity.type
_entity.pdbx_description
1 polymer ?
#
loop_
_entity_poly.entity_id
_entity_poly.type
_entity_poly.pdbx_seq_one_letter_code
_entity_poly.pdbx_strand_id
1 'polypeptide(L)'
;MSAAEDASQKSKDYQIRIRGLEKTFGTHKVLKGVDLDIERGHINVVIGGSGQGKSVLMKHLMGLLKPDGGHIWVDGEDVVPMDDRELNKLRRKFGMSFQYAALFDSLTVEQNVAFPLIEHTKKSKAEIHEAVLARLGSLGLRNIEKKFPAELSGGMRKRVGLARALVLEPQILLYDEPTTGLDPVATKNVDDMIRDISKQTGVTSVVISHDMASTFRIADRISMLYEGKIAVSGTPDDIKRCTLPFVREFVEMSGTVTFTNPPPGDDRDDEEDTKEKA
;
A
#
# COMPACT_ATOMS: atom_id res chain seq x y z
N MET A 1 -10.13 6.68 33.72
CA MET A 1 -9.77 7.10 32.36
C MET A 1 -11.06 7.29 31.59
N SER A 2 -11.29 8.48 31.01
CA SER A 2 -12.53 8.77 30.31
C SER A 2 -12.49 8.18 28.89
N ALA A 3 -13.67 7.91 28.29
CA ALA A 3 -13.80 7.42 26.91
C ALA A 3 -13.09 8.37 25.89
N ALA A 4 -12.90 9.64 26.24
CA ALA A 4 -12.19 10.65 25.43
C ALA A 4 -10.66 10.46 25.49
N GLU A 5 -10.10 10.00 26.63
CA GLU A 5 -8.67 9.68 26.77
C GLU A 5 -8.32 8.39 26.01
N ASP A 6 -9.20 7.38 26.05
CA ASP A 6 -9.03 6.11 25.30
C ASP A 6 -9.15 6.36 23.79
N ALA A 7 -10.05 7.23 23.34
CA ALA A 7 -10.16 7.65 21.95
C ALA A 7 -8.94 8.47 21.47
N SER A 8 -8.37 9.32 22.35
CA SER A 8 -7.17 10.11 22.07
C SER A 8 -5.90 9.26 22.04
N GLN A 9 -5.79 8.25 22.90
CA GLN A 9 -4.64 7.33 22.95
C GLN A 9 -4.65 6.39 21.75
N LYS A 10 -5.83 5.85 21.36
CA LYS A 10 -6.02 5.09 20.11
C LYS A 10 -5.77 5.91 18.84
N SER A 11 -5.94 7.26 18.87
CA SER A 11 -5.65 8.11 17.72
C SER A 11 -4.15 8.29 17.46
N LYS A 12 -3.28 8.05 18.45
CA LYS A 12 -1.81 8.16 18.30
C LYS A 12 -1.19 6.94 17.62
N ASP A 13 -1.88 5.81 17.66
CA ASP A 13 -1.38 4.55 17.11
C ASP A 13 -1.64 4.42 15.59
N TYR A 14 -2.62 5.18 15.07
CA TYR A 14 -2.98 5.15 13.65
C TYR A 14 -2.51 6.41 12.92
N GLN A 15 -1.80 6.19 11.80
CA GLN A 15 -1.36 7.27 10.90
C GLN A 15 -2.50 7.77 10.03
N ILE A 16 -3.34 6.84 9.54
CA ILE A 16 -4.50 7.15 8.71
C ILE A 16 -5.71 6.41 9.27
N ARG A 17 -6.85 7.10 9.32
CA ARG A 17 -8.14 6.52 9.69
C ARG A 17 -9.16 6.85 8.62
N ILE A 18 -9.94 5.86 8.23
CA ILE A 18 -10.99 5.99 7.21
C ILE A 18 -12.29 5.50 7.82
N ARG A 19 -13.37 6.27 7.63
CA ARG A 19 -14.70 5.88 8.10
C ARG A 19 -15.76 6.18 7.04
N GLY A 20 -16.51 5.14 6.68
CA GLY A 20 -17.65 5.22 5.77
C GLY A 20 -17.29 5.73 4.38
N LEU A 21 -16.07 5.50 3.89
CA LEU A 21 -15.61 6.07 2.62
C LEU A 21 -16.37 5.50 1.44
N GLU A 22 -17.00 6.38 0.67
CA GLU A 22 -17.79 6.04 -0.50
C GLU A 22 -17.25 6.69 -1.77
N LYS A 23 -17.29 5.94 -2.89
CA LYS A 23 -16.97 6.47 -4.22
C LYS A 23 -17.75 5.77 -5.31
N THR A 24 -18.37 6.58 -6.18
CA THR A 24 -19.13 6.15 -7.35
C THR A 24 -18.56 6.79 -8.61
N PHE A 25 -18.47 6.05 -9.68
CA PHE A 25 -18.14 6.53 -11.01
C PHE A 25 -19.30 6.20 -11.96
N GLY A 26 -20.00 7.23 -12.43
CA GLY A 26 -21.24 7.04 -13.18
C GLY A 26 -22.28 6.27 -12.33
N THR A 27 -22.68 5.09 -12.77
CA THR A 27 -23.59 4.20 -12.04
C THR A 27 -22.89 3.16 -11.17
N HIS A 28 -21.56 3.05 -11.25
CA HIS A 28 -20.81 2.01 -10.57
C HIS A 28 -20.26 2.51 -9.23
N LYS A 29 -20.82 2.01 -8.10
CA LYS A 29 -20.34 2.29 -6.75
C LYS A 29 -19.14 1.38 -6.43
N VAL A 30 -17.94 1.95 -6.44
CA VAL A 30 -16.66 1.24 -6.25
C VAL A 30 -16.32 1.06 -4.78
N LEU A 31 -16.45 2.12 -3.97
CA LEU A 31 -16.28 2.06 -2.51
C LEU A 31 -17.66 2.25 -1.88
N LYS A 32 -18.01 1.37 -0.94
CA LYS A 32 -19.37 1.23 -0.41
C LYS A 32 -19.42 1.38 1.12
N GLY A 33 -18.68 2.35 1.65
CA GLY A 33 -18.56 2.57 3.10
C GLY A 33 -17.35 1.80 3.65
N VAL A 34 -16.14 2.18 3.20
CA VAL A 34 -14.88 1.59 3.68
C VAL A 34 -14.51 2.16 5.04
N ASP A 35 -14.30 1.28 6.01
CA ASP A 35 -13.69 1.58 7.30
C ASP A 35 -12.30 0.90 7.36
N LEU A 36 -11.24 1.68 7.58
CA LEU A 36 -9.88 1.17 7.60
C LEU A 36 -9.01 2.03 8.53
N ASP A 37 -8.19 1.37 9.32
CA ASP A 37 -7.16 1.99 10.14
C ASP A 37 -5.77 1.53 9.65
N ILE A 38 -4.86 2.48 9.44
CA ILE A 38 -3.47 2.26 9.04
C ILE A 38 -2.58 2.54 10.25
N GLU A 39 -1.96 1.50 10.77
CA GLU A 39 -1.09 1.59 11.95
C GLU A 39 0.21 2.33 11.62
N ARG A 40 0.59 3.24 12.52
CA ARG A 40 1.79 4.06 12.38
C ARG A 40 3.05 3.20 12.48
N GLY A 41 4.03 3.45 11.58
CA GLY A 41 5.32 2.76 11.59
C GLY A 41 5.27 1.29 11.17
N HIS A 42 4.10 0.80 10.72
CA HIS A 42 3.90 -0.58 10.28
C HIS A 42 3.76 -0.68 8.76
N ILE A 43 3.98 -1.89 8.25
CA ILE A 43 3.67 -2.24 6.87
C ILE A 43 2.23 -2.77 6.82
N ASN A 44 1.33 -1.90 6.35
CA ASN A 44 -0.09 -2.20 6.19
C ASN A 44 -0.35 -2.60 4.73
N VAL A 45 -0.77 -3.82 4.49
CA VAL A 45 -1.03 -4.32 3.13
C VAL A 45 -2.53 -4.38 2.88
N VAL A 46 -2.98 -3.77 1.79
CA VAL A 46 -4.36 -3.87 1.31
C VAL A 46 -4.42 -4.83 0.14
N ILE A 47 -5.07 -5.96 0.34
CA ILE A 47 -5.26 -7.01 -0.67
C ILE A 47 -6.67 -6.99 -1.24
N GLY A 48 -6.87 -7.71 -2.34
CA GLY A 48 -8.18 -7.89 -2.99
C GLY A 48 -8.02 -8.16 -4.48
N GLY A 49 -9.06 -8.69 -5.09
CA GLY A 49 -9.08 -8.99 -6.52
C GLY A 49 -8.89 -7.76 -7.41
N SER A 50 -8.65 -7.98 -8.70
CA SER A 50 -8.59 -6.90 -9.69
C SER A 50 -9.95 -6.16 -9.75
N GLY A 51 -9.91 -4.83 -9.89
CA GLY A 51 -11.13 -4.02 -9.99
C GLY A 51 -11.87 -3.74 -8.67
N GLN A 52 -11.44 -4.27 -7.52
CA GLN A 52 -12.10 -4.08 -6.22
C GLN A 52 -12.00 -2.65 -5.65
N GLY A 53 -11.23 -1.75 -6.29
CA GLY A 53 -11.11 -0.36 -5.85
C GLY A 53 -9.87 -0.03 -5.04
N LYS A 54 -8.85 -0.92 -4.96
CA LYS A 54 -7.61 -0.69 -4.21
C LYS A 54 -6.89 0.60 -4.62
N SER A 55 -6.66 0.81 -5.92
CA SER A 55 -6.02 2.03 -6.43
C SER A 55 -6.93 3.27 -6.27
N VAL A 56 -8.26 3.09 -6.27
CA VAL A 56 -9.21 4.16 -5.96
C VAL A 56 -9.05 4.57 -4.49
N LEU A 57 -9.00 3.62 -3.57
CA LEU A 57 -8.73 3.85 -2.15
C LEU A 57 -7.42 4.62 -1.96
N MET A 58 -6.32 4.17 -2.59
CA MET A 58 -5.01 4.84 -2.50
C MET A 58 -5.06 6.30 -2.97
N LYS A 59 -5.78 6.59 -4.06
CA LYS A 59 -5.92 7.97 -4.56
C LYS A 59 -6.65 8.88 -3.58
N HIS A 60 -7.61 8.33 -2.81
CA HIS A 60 -8.30 9.09 -1.76
C HIS A 60 -7.36 9.44 -0.58
N LEU A 61 -6.42 8.53 -0.20
CA LEU A 61 -5.44 8.80 0.87
C LEU A 61 -4.59 10.04 0.59
N MET A 62 -4.27 10.28 -0.68
CA MET A 62 -3.48 11.43 -1.13
C MET A 62 -4.33 12.67 -1.48
N GLY A 63 -5.66 12.61 -1.29
CA GLY A 63 -6.55 13.68 -1.74
C GLY A 63 -6.53 13.90 -3.26
N LEU A 64 -6.16 12.90 -4.06
CA LEU A 64 -6.22 12.95 -5.53
C LEU A 64 -7.64 12.70 -6.07
N LEU A 65 -8.48 12.08 -5.25
CA LEU A 65 -9.90 11.90 -5.51
C LEU A 65 -10.68 12.40 -4.31
N LYS A 66 -11.75 13.15 -4.56
CA LYS A 66 -12.72 13.56 -3.54
C LYS A 66 -13.74 12.44 -3.36
N PRO A 67 -13.99 11.98 -2.13
CA PRO A 67 -15.02 10.98 -1.86
C PRO A 67 -16.43 11.56 -2.04
N ASP A 68 -17.40 10.67 -2.25
CA ASP A 68 -18.82 11.04 -2.32
C ASP A 68 -19.46 10.99 -0.91
N GLY A 69 -18.81 10.28 0.03
CA GLY A 69 -19.22 10.21 1.44
C GLY A 69 -18.10 9.67 2.32
N GLY A 70 -18.24 9.84 3.63
CA GLY A 70 -17.27 9.41 4.62
C GLY A 70 -16.13 10.40 4.86
N HIS A 71 -15.19 9.99 5.70
CA HIS A 71 -14.07 10.82 6.16
C HIS A 71 -12.75 10.07 6.11
N ILE A 72 -11.66 10.82 5.93
CA ILE A 72 -10.28 10.34 5.96
C ILE A 72 -9.48 11.29 6.85
N TRP A 73 -8.89 10.75 7.91
CA TRP A 73 -7.97 11.51 8.77
C TRP A 73 -6.54 11.01 8.55
N VAL A 74 -5.63 11.95 8.35
CA VAL A 74 -4.18 11.71 8.32
C VAL A 74 -3.56 12.51 9.45
N ASP A 75 -2.88 11.84 10.38
CA ASP A 75 -2.37 12.46 11.62
C ASP A 75 -3.45 13.21 12.42
N GLY A 76 -4.70 12.75 12.35
CA GLY A 76 -5.84 13.37 13.03
C GLY A 76 -6.49 14.54 12.28
N GLU A 77 -5.93 14.99 11.16
CA GLU A 77 -6.49 16.05 10.31
C GLU A 77 -7.43 15.44 9.25
N ASP A 78 -8.70 15.90 9.17
CA ASP A 78 -9.65 15.44 8.15
C ASP A 78 -9.27 16.00 6.78
N VAL A 79 -9.00 15.11 5.84
CA VAL A 79 -8.54 15.43 4.47
C VAL A 79 -9.67 15.86 3.56
N VAL A 80 -10.91 15.42 3.84
CA VAL A 80 -12.04 15.58 2.92
C VAL A 80 -12.44 17.05 2.70
N PRO A 81 -12.46 17.94 3.72
CA PRO A 81 -12.77 19.34 3.54
C PRO A 81 -11.59 20.20 3.05
N MET A 82 -10.35 19.65 2.97
CA MET A 82 -9.15 20.42 2.63
C MET A 82 -9.24 21.04 1.23
N ASP A 83 -8.75 22.26 1.10
CA ASP A 83 -8.52 22.93 -0.16
C ASP A 83 -7.21 22.44 -0.84
N ASP A 84 -6.95 22.87 -2.08
CA ASP A 84 -5.75 22.45 -2.84
C ASP A 84 -4.45 22.86 -2.17
N ARG A 85 -4.41 23.97 -1.44
CA ARG A 85 -3.22 24.46 -0.73
C ARG A 85 -2.92 23.57 0.48
N GLU A 86 -3.96 23.17 1.20
CA GLU A 86 -3.88 22.27 2.35
C GLU A 86 -3.49 20.86 1.88
N LEU A 87 -4.13 20.36 0.81
CA LEU A 87 -3.80 19.07 0.18
C LEU A 87 -2.35 19.03 -0.31
N ASN A 88 -1.82 20.15 -0.86
CA ASN A 88 -0.42 20.19 -1.28
C ASN A 88 0.56 20.12 -0.10
N LYS A 89 0.20 20.64 1.08
CA LYS A 89 0.99 20.43 2.31
C LYS A 89 0.90 18.99 2.79
N LEU A 90 -0.31 18.43 2.78
CA LEU A 90 -0.56 17.04 3.15
C LEU A 90 0.25 16.07 2.27
N ARG A 91 0.25 16.26 0.95
CA ARG A 91 0.95 15.40 -0.02
C ARG A 91 2.45 15.31 0.21
N ARG A 92 3.07 16.31 0.85
CA ARG A 92 4.49 16.25 1.25
C ARG A 92 4.78 15.20 2.32
N LYS A 93 3.76 14.77 3.09
CA LYS A 93 3.88 13.67 4.04
C LYS A 93 3.97 12.32 3.36
N PHE A 94 3.60 12.24 2.07
CA PHE A 94 3.52 11.00 1.30
C PHE A 94 4.67 10.88 0.30
N GLY A 95 5.26 9.69 0.23
CA GLY A 95 6.03 9.21 -0.91
C GLY A 95 5.22 8.16 -1.66
N MET A 96 5.35 8.09 -2.99
CA MET A 96 4.65 7.08 -3.78
C MET A 96 5.59 6.35 -4.71
N SER A 97 5.59 5.03 -4.60
CA SER A 97 6.26 4.11 -5.51
C SER A 97 5.22 3.46 -6.42
N PHE A 98 5.27 3.78 -7.70
CA PHE A 98 4.34 3.28 -8.72
C PHE A 98 4.78 1.91 -9.26
N GLN A 99 3.84 1.13 -9.75
CA GLN A 99 4.02 -0.19 -10.34
C GLN A 99 5.17 -0.23 -11.39
N TYR A 100 5.23 0.77 -12.26
CA TYR A 100 6.25 0.91 -13.33
C TYR A 100 7.29 1.99 -13.04
N ALA A 101 7.51 2.32 -11.74
CA ALA A 101 8.41 3.39 -11.26
C ALA A 101 8.03 4.81 -11.71
N ALA A 102 7.26 5.00 -12.77
CA ALA A 102 6.80 6.28 -13.33
C ALA A 102 7.93 7.33 -13.44
N LEU A 103 9.11 6.91 -13.88
CA LEU A 103 10.23 7.83 -14.11
C LEU A 103 9.97 8.69 -15.34
N PHE A 104 10.50 9.90 -15.32
CA PHE A 104 10.55 10.76 -16.50
C PHE A 104 11.65 10.26 -17.43
N ASP A 105 11.29 9.73 -18.59
CA ASP A 105 12.23 9.13 -19.54
C ASP A 105 13.25 10.15 -20.10
N SER A 106 12.87 11.42 -20.15
CA SER A 106 13.72 12.54 -20.63
C SER A 106 14.70 13.06 -19.56
N LEU A 107 14.60 12.58 -18.33
CA LEU A 107 15.46 13.00 -17.22
C LEU A 107 16.43 11.89 -16.84
N THR A 108 17.64 12.27 -16.42
CA THR A 108 18.60 11.33 -15.84
C THR A 108 18.09 10.78 -14.51
N VAL A 109 18.75 9.74 -13.98
CA VAL A 109 18.48 9.20 -12.63
C VAL A 109 18.58 10.28 -11.57
N GLU A 110 19.66 11.08 -11.59
CA GLU A 110 19.84 12.19 -10.65
C GLU A 110 18.69 13.19 -10.74
N GLN A 111 18.32 13.61 -11.94
CA GLN A 111 17.23 14.56 -12.16
C GLN A 111 15.88 14.01 -11.71
N ASN A 112 15.61 12.72 -11.96
CA ASN A 112 14.40 12.06 -11.47
C ASN A 112 14.31 12.09 -9.95
N VAL A 113 15.40 11.76 -9.26
CA VAL A 113 15.41 11.71 -7.77
C VAL A 113 15.46 13.13 -7.19
N ALA A 114 16.13 14.06 -7.83
CA ALA A 114 16.19 15.46 -7.40
C ALA A 114 14.87 16.22 -7.56
N PHE A 115 14.00 15.79 -8.47
CA PHE A 115 12.78 16.51 -8.83
C PHE A 115 11.94 16.96 -7.63
N PRO A 116 11.60 16.10 -6.66
CA PRO A 116 10.83 16.54 -5.48
C PRO A 116 11.59 17.56 -4.62
N LEU A 117 12.90 17.46 -4.51
CA LEU A 117 13.70 18.42 -3.73
C LEU A 117 13.70 19.81 -4.40
N ILE A 118 13.79 19.86 -5.73
CA ILE A 118 13.74 21.11 -6.51
C ILE A 118 12.38 21.79 -6.32
N GLU A 119 11.30 21.04 -6.41
CA GLU A 119 9.93 21.57 -6.34
C GLU A 119 9.50 21.99 -4.92
N HIS A 120 10.01 21.30 -3.90
CA HIS A 120 9.45 21.44 -2.55
C HIS A 120 10.42 22.00 -1.50
N THR A 121 11.68 22.27 -1.87
CA THR A 121 12.69 22.80 -0.93
C THR A 121 13.41 24.03 -1.51
N LYS A 122 14.16 24.71 -0.65
CA LYS A 122 15.06 25.82 -1.03
C LYS A 122 16.54 25.40 -1.03
N LYS A 123 16.81 24.09 -1.08
CA LYS A 123 18.18 23.56 -1.07
C LYS A 123 18.98 24.01 -2.28
N SER A 124 20.25 24.26 -2.08
CA SER A 124 21.19 24.55 -3.17
C SER A 124 21.42 23.32 -4.06
N LYS A 125 21.93 23.52 -5.25
CA LYS A 125 22.26 22.42 -6.19
C LYS A 125 23.23 21.40 -5.56
N ALA A 126 24.19 21.85 -4.76
CA ALA A 126 25.16 20.99 -4.08
C ALA A 126 24.47 20.11 -3.02
N GLU A 127 23.61 20.70 -2.16
CA GLU A 127 22.84 19.95 -1.16
C GLU A 127 21.86 18.94 -1.79
N ILE A 128 21.25 19.29 -2.92
CA ILE A 128 20.38 18.37 -3.68
C ILE A 128 21.20 17.21 -4.21
N HIS A 129 22.34 17.48 -4.83
CA HIS A 129 23.23 16.46 -5.37
C HIS A 129 23.67 15.46 -4.27
N GLU A 130 24.13 15.95 -3.12
CA GLU A 130 24.51 15.11 -1.99
C GLU A 130 23.34 14.26 -1.47
N ALA A 131 22.16 14.85 -1.32
CA ALA A 131 20.96 14.14 -0.86
C ALA A 131 20.56 13.02 -1.85
N VAL A 132 20.65 13.29 -3.16
CA VAL A 132 20.38 12.29 -4.21
C VAL A 132 21.38 11.14 -4.14
N LEU A 133 22.68 11.43 -4.05
CA LEU A 133 23.71 10.39 -3.95
C LEU A 133 23.55 9.53 -2.70
N ALA A 134 23.28 10.16 -1.56
CA ALA A 134 23.02 9.46 -0.31
C ALA A 134 21.80 8.52 -0.44
N ARG A 135 20.71 9.02 -1.03
CA ARG A 135 19.49 8.23 -1.22
C ARG A 135 19.68 7.08 -2.21
N LEU A 136 20.34 7.31 -3.34
CA LEU A 136 20.68 6.25 -4.30
C LEU A 136 21.59 5.20 -3.64
N GLY A 137 22.62 5.65 -2.92
CA GLY A 137 23.54 4.76 -2.20
C GLY A 137 22.86 3.87 -1.16
N SER A 138 21.87 4.40 -0.40
CA SER A 138 21.09 3.63 0.58
C SER A 138 20.26 2.50 -0.07
N LEU A 139 19.95 2.61 -1.36
CA LEU A 139 19.23 1.59 -2.14
C LEU A 139 20.16 0.74 -3.02
N GLY A 140 21.48 0.78 -2.75
CA GLY A 140 22.47 -0.01 -3.47
C GLY A 140 22.68 0.41 -4.93
N LEU A 141 22.35 1.66 -5.26
CA LEU A 141 22.54 2.24 -6.59
C LEU A 141 23.77 3.17 -6.56
N ARG A 142 24.78 2.86 -7.35
CA ARG A 142 26.02 3.64 -7.44
C ARG A 142 26.45 3.83 -8.89
N ASN A 143 27.01 4.97 -9.20
CA ASN A 143 27.56 5.32 -10.52
C ASN A 143 26.53 5.22 -11.66
N ILE A 144 25.27 5.61 -11.38
CA ILE A 144 24.17 5.60 -12.37
C ILE A 144 23.49 6.96 -12.50
N GLU A 145 23.98 7.98 -11.83
CA GLU A 145 23.37 9.30 -11.68
C GLU A 145 23.08 9.93 -13.04
N LYS A 146 24.01 9.75 -14.00
CA LYS A 146 23.96 10.30 -15.36
C LYS A 146 23.19 9.44 -16.35
N LYS A 147 22.80 8.21 -15.98
CA LYS A 147 22.04 7.31 -16.85
C LYS A 147 20.60 7.75 -16.99
N PHE A 148 20.00 7.40 -18.13
CA PHE A 148 18.57 7.55 -18.37
C PHE A 148 17.80 6.28 -17.98
N PRO A 149 16.48 6.36 -17.70
CA PRO A 149 15.67 5.21 -17.35
C PRO A 149 15.76 4.04 -18.35
N ALA A 150 15.91 4.32 -19.63
CA ALA A 150 16.05 3.32 -20.68
C ALA A 150 17.32 2.44 -20.56
N GLU A 151 18.37 2.95 -19.88
CA GLU A 151 19.64 2.25 -19.67
C GLU A 151 19.66 1.39 -18.41
N LEU A 152 18.53 1.33 -17.67
CA LEU A 152 18.41 0.64 -16.40
C LEU A 152 17.65 -0.69 -16.55
N SER A 153 18.01 -1.69 -15.76
CA SER A 153 17.18 -2.89 -15.60
C SER A 153 15.84 -2.55 -14.90
N GLY A 154 14.84 -3.42 -15.04
CA GLY A 154 13.54 -3.23 -14.38
C GLY A 154 13.66 -3.03 -12.86
N GLY A 155 14.49 -3.84 -12.20
CA GLY A 155 14.76 -3.71 -10.76
C GLY A 155 15.48 -2.40 -10.40
N MET A 156 16.40 -1.92 -11.25
CA MET A 156 17.06 -0.63 -11.03
C MET A 156 16.05 0.52 -11.19
N ARG A 157 15.19 0.50 -12.22
CA ARG A 157 14.13 1.50 -12.37
C ARG A 157 13.23 1.59 -11.15
N LYS A 158 12.78 0.44 -10.61
CA LYS A 158 11.96 0.42 -9.38
C LYS A 158 12.70 1.05 -8.20
N ARG A 159 13.98 0.74 -8.00
CA ARG A 159 14.79 1.33 -6.92
C ARG A 159 15.01 2.84 -7.12
N VAL A 160 15.17 3.33 -8.34
CA VAL A 160 15.25 4.77 -8.63
C VAL A 160 13.91 5.47 -8.34
N GLY A 161 12.77 4.86 -8.73
CA GLY A 161 11.44 5.37 -8.41
C GLY A 161 11.22 5.46 -6.89
N LEU A 162 11.71 4.46 -6.15
CA LEU A 162 11.66 4.47 -4.70
C LEU A 162 12.61 5.51 -4.08
N ALA A 163 13.81 5.70 -4.63
CA ALA A 163 14.71 6.77 -4.23
C ALA A 163 14.03 8.15 -4.35
N ARG A 164 13.33 8.38 -5.47
CA ARG A 164 12.55 9.61 -5.68
C ARG A 164 11.43 9.76 -4.64
N ALA A 165 10.71 8.68 -4.32
CA ALA A 165 9.64 8.71 -3.33
C ALA A 165 10.15 9.00 -1.91
N LEU A 166 11.38 8.59 -1.60
CA LEU A 166 11.99 8.71 -0.27
C LEU A 166 12.84 9.97 -0.07
N VAL A 167 13.17 10.71 -1.13
CA VAL A 167 14.16 11.79 -1.03
C VAL A 167 13.71 12.98 -0.17
N LEU A 168 12.39 13.15 0.00
CA LEU A 168 11.79 14.15 0.91
C LEU A 168 11.58 13.63 2.34
N GLU A 169 12.01 12.40 2.63
CA GLU A 169 11.82 11.74 3.94
C GLU A 169 10.34 11.73 4.38
N PRO A 170 9.45 11.13 3.58
CA PRO A 170 8.03 11.13 3.85
C PRO A 170 7.70 10.34 5.13
N GLN A 171 6.58 10.70 5.78
CA GLN A 171 6.06 9.96 6.93
C GLN A 171 5.26 8.72 6.54
N ILE A 172 4.70 8.72 5.31
CA ILE A 172 3.88 7.64 4.76
C ILE A 172 4.42 7.30 3.38
N LEU A 173 4.63 6.01 3.13
CA LEU A 173 5.09 5.52 1.84
C LEU A 173 4.04 4.59 1.23
N LEU A 174 3.55 4.96 0.07
CA LEU A 174 2.54 4.21 -0.67
C LEU A 174 3.22 3.40 -1.78
N TYR A 175 2.89 2.11 -1.84
CA TYR A 175 3.35 1.20 -2.89
C TYR A 175 2.15 0.66 -3.66
N ASP A 176 2.11 0.92 -4.96
CA ASP A 176 1.07 0.39 -5.85
C ASP A 176 1.63 -0.79 -6.62
N GLU A 177 1.25 -2.01 -6.22
CA GLU A 177 1.62 -3.27 -6.86
C GLU A 177 3.15 -3.42 -7.09
N PRO A 178 4.00 -3.31 -6.03
CA PRO A 178 5.45 -3.19 -6.18
C PRO A 178 6.12 -4.43 -6.79
N THR A 179 5.52 -5.62 -6.67
CA THR A 179 6.09 -6.89 -7.14
C THR A 179 5.52 -7.35 -8.48
N THR A 180 4.51 -6.66 -9.02
CA THR A 180 3.86 -7.06 -10.26
C THR A 180 4.83 -7.11 -11.44
N GLY A 181 4.80 -8.21 -12.20
CA GLY A 181 5.64 -8.44 -13.39
C GLY A 181 7.09 -8.76 -13.06
N LEU A 182 7.41 -9.11 -11.82
CA LEU A 182 8.73 -9.59 -11.41
C LEU A 182 8.77 -11.11 -11.31
N ASP A 183 9.97 -11.67 -11.55
CA ASP A 183 10.27 -13.06 -11.21
C ASP A 183 10.36 -13.25 -9.68
N PRO A 184 10.32 -14.50 -9.16
CA PRO A 184 10.33 -14.75 -7.72
C PRO A 184 11.55 -14.20 -6.98
N VAL A 185 12.72 -14.16 -7.62
CA VAL A 185 13.96 -13.66 -7.00
C VAL A 185 13.89 -12.12 -6.90
N ALA A 186 13.47 -11.46 -7.97
CA ALA A 186 13.28 -10.01 -7.98
C ALA A 186 12.16 -9.57 -7.02
N THR A 187 11.07 -10.35 -6.92
CA THR A 187 9.99 -10.15 -5.93
C THR A 187 10.55 -10.16 -4.52
N LYS A 188 11.31 -11.21 -4.16
CA LYS A 188 11.93 -11.30 -2.84
C LYS A 188 12.84 -10.10 -2.54
N ASN A 189 13.63 -9.65 -3.50
CA ASN A 189 14.51 -8.48 -3.31
C ASN A 189 13.71 -7.19 -3.05
N VAL A 190 12.55 -7.02 -3.69
CA VAL A 190 11.65 -5.88 -3.43
C VAL A 190 11.02 -5.99 -2.05
N ASP A 191 10.60 -7.16 -1.64
CA ASP A 191 10.04 -7.40 -0.31
C ASP A 191 11.04 -7.10 0.79
N ASP A 192 12.28 -7.62 0.65
CA ASP A 192 13.36 -7.38 1.61
C ASP A 192 13.64 -5.86 1.69
N MET A 193 13.66 -5.16 0.55
CA MET A 193 13.86 -3.71 0.48
C MET A 193 12.73 -2.93 1.19
N ILE A 194 11.45 -3.30 1.01
CA ILE A 194 10.32 -2.66 1.69
C ILE A 194 10.46 -2.82 3.21
N ARG A 195 10.80 -4.02 3.67
CA ARG A 195 11.02 -4.31 5.11
C ARG A 195 12.20 -3.53 5.68
N ASP A 196 13.32 -3.48 4.95
CA ASP A 196 14.53 -2.78 5.40
C ASP A 196 14.27 -1.27 5.53
N ILE A 197 13.58 -0.66 4.55
CA ILE A 197 13.19 0.75 4.62
C ILE A 197 12.28 1.00 5.82
N SER A 198 11.23 0.20 6.00
CA SER A 198 10.32 0.35 7.13
C SER A 198 11.08 0.28 8.47
N LYS A 199 11.97 -0.70 8.63
CA LYS A 199 12.78 -0.87 9.86
C LYS A 199 13.77 0.28 10.09
N GLN A 200 14.43 0.75 9.03
CA GLN A 200 15.47 1.78 9.15
C GLN A 200 14.90 3.17 9.38
N THR A 201 13.74 3.46 8.80
CA THR A 201 13.16 4.82 8.81
C THR A 201 11.97 4.96 9.74
N GLY A 202 11.33 3.87 10.14
CA GLY A 202 10.06 3.91 10.89
C GLY A 202 8.89 4.47 10.07
N VAL A 203 9.03 4.58 8.75
CA VAL A 203 7.97 5.11 7.86
C VAL A 203 6.75 4.18 7.88
N THR A 204 5.56 4.77 7.93
CA THR A 204 4.32 4.02 7.76
C THR A 204 4.17 3.62 6.30
N SER A 205 4.11 2.33 6.02
CA SER A 205 3.99 1.80 4.66
C SER A 205 2.56 1.32 4.39
N VAL A 206 1.99 1.72 3.26
CA VAL A 206 0.73 1.20 2.73
C VAL A 206 1.01 0.54 1.39
N VAL A 207 0.85 -0.76 1.32
CA VAL A 207 1.13 -1.56 0.12
C VAL A 207 -0.17 -2.08 -0.46
N ILE A 208 -0.44 -1.77 -1.71
CA ILE A 208 -1.49 -2.44 -2.47
C ILE A 208 -0.87 -3.62 -3.19
N SER A 209 -1.44 -4.81 -3.01
CA SER A 209 -0.94 -6.02 -3.66
C SER A 209 -2.06 -7.02 -3.92
N HIS A 210 -1.85 -7.87 -4.91
CA HIS A 210 -2.58 -9.12 -5.11
C HIS A 210 -1.66 -10.35 -4.93
N ASP A 211 -0.36 -10.13 -4.68
CA ASP A 211 0.62 -11.18 -4.42
C ASP A 211 0.60 -11.57 -2.94
N MET A 212 -0.02 -12.72 -2.65
CA MET A 212 -0.16 -13.21 -1.28
C MET A 212 1.17 -13.68 -0.69
N ALA A 213 2.06 -14.25 -1.50
CA ALA A 213 3.37 -14.70 -1.03
C ALA A 213 4.21 -13.51 -0.54
N SER A 214 4.24 -12.43 -1.32
CA SER A 214 4.82 -11.14 -0.93
C SER A 214 4.12 -10.57 0.30
N THR A 215 2.78 -10.52 0.29
CA THR A 215 1.97 -9.99 1.40
C THR A 215 2.31 -10.65 2.73
N PHE A 216 2.28 -11.99 2.81
CA PHE A 216 2.61 -12.71 4.06
C PHE A 216 4.07 -12.57 4.48
N ARG A 217 4.95 -12.22 3.56
CA ARG A 217 6.39 -12.01 3.84
C ARG A 217 6.66 -10.65 4.45
N ILE A 218 5.92 -9.61 4.04
CA ILE A 218 6.24 -8.23 4.43
C ILE A 218 5.27 -7.61 5.44
N ALA A 219 4.00 -8.02 5.46
CA ALA A 219 2.95 -7.33 6.20
C ALA A 219 3.07 -7.48 7.72
N ASP A 220 2.88 -6.37 8.44
CA ASP A 220 2.53 -6.36 9.85
C ASP A 220 1.01 -6.45 10.02
N ARG A 221 0.26 -5.80 9.09
CA ARG A 221 -1.22 -5.82 9.02
C ARG A 221 -1.68 -6.08 7.60
N ILE A 222 -2.74 -6.86 7.46
CA ILE A 222 -3.37 -7.17 6.18
C ILE A 222 -4.86 -6.79 6.27
N SER A 223 -5.34 -6.06 5.27
CA SER A 223 -6.75 -5.71 5.13
C SER A 223 -7.24 -6.14 3.75
N MET A 224 -8.33 -6.91 3.69
CA MET A 224 -8.91 -7.35 2.43
C MET A 224 -10.05 -6.45 1.99
N LEU A 225 -9.87 -5.80 0.85
CA LEU A 225 -10.93 -5.04 0.17
C LEU A 225 -11.71 -6.00 -0.73
N TYR A 226 -12.99 -6.18 -0.42
CA TYR A 226 -13.90 -7.05 -1.14
C TYR A 226 -15.25 -6.36 -1.31
N GLU A 227 -15.78 -6.38 -2.53
CA GLU A 227 -17.06 -5.75 -2.90
C GLU A 227 -17.23 -4.29 -2.41
N GLY A 228 -16.12 -3.54 -2.40
CA GLY A 228 -16.10 -2.13 -2.01
C GLY A 228 -16.10 -1.86 -0.50
N LYS A 229 -15.82 -2.88 0.33
CA LYS A 229 -15.69 -2.78 1.80
C LYS A 229 -14.44 -3.49 2.30
N ILE A 230 -13.97 -3.15 3.48
CA ILE A 230 -12.97 -3.98 4.17
C ILE A 230 -13.72 -5.14 4.83
N ALA A 231 -13.47 -6.33 4.29
CA ALA A 231 -14.12 -7.56 4.75
C ALA A 231 -13.44 -8.15 5.99
N VAL A 232 -12.12 -8.04 6.07
CA VAL A 232 -11.31 -8.49 7.20
C VAL A 232 -10.06 -7.63 7.31
N SER A 233 -9.62 -7.37 8.53
CA SER A 233 -8.34 -6.71 8.84
C SER A 233 -7.73 -7.37 10.07
N GLY A 234 -6.42 -7.66 10.02
CA GLY A 234 -5.71 -8.30 11.11
C GLY A 234 -4.24 -8.51 10.82
N THR A 235 -3.55 -9.19 11.72
CA THR A 235 -2.19 -9.69 11.50
C THR A 235 -2.18 -10.79 10.42
N PRO A 236 -1.02 -11.14 9.85
CA PRO A 236 -0.92 -12.29 8.96
C PRO A 236 -1.51 -13.58 9.55
N ASP A 237 -1.35 -13.79 10.86
CA ASP A 237 -1.89 -14.99 11.52
C ASP A 237 -3.41 -14.93 11.73
N ASP A 238 -4.00 -13.73 11.90
CA ASP A 238 -5.45 -13.56 11.93
C ASP A 238 -6.06 -13.88 10.56
N ILE A 239 -5.42 -13.46 9.47
CA ILE A 239 -5.86 -13.78 8.12
C ILE A 239 -5.79 -15.28 7.84
N LYS A 240 -4.71 -15.98 8.28
CA LYS A 240 -4.59 -17.43 8.16
C LYS A 240 -5.65 -18.20 8.97
N ARG A 241 -6.18 -17.60 10.03
CA ARG A 241 -7.24 -18.19 10.87
C ARG A 241 -8.64 -17.76 10.48
N CYS A 242 -8.75 -16.91 9.45
CA CYS A 242 -10.04 -16.40 9.01
C CYS A 242 -10.93 -17.53 8.47
N THR A 243 -12.19 -17.54 8.90
CA THR A 243 -13.18 -18.56 8.52
C THR A 243 -14.08 -18.13 7.36
N LEU A 244 -13.97 -16.88 6.88
CA LEU A 244 -14.77 -16.39 5.77
C LEU A 244 -14.38 -17.12 4.47
N PRO A 245 -15.32 -17.81 3.79
CA PRO A 245 -15.01 -18.67 2.65
C PRO A 245 -14.23 -17.96 1.54
N PHE A 246 -14.67 -16.77 1.12
CA PHE A 246 -14.02 -16.00 0.05
C PHE A 246 -12.61 -15.51 0.43
N VAL A 247 -12.32 -15.29 1.73
CA VAL A 247 -10.96 -14.93 2.21
C VAL A 247 -10.06 -16.15 2.09
N ARG A 248 -10.55 -17.31 2.52
CA ARG A 248 -9.83 -18.58 2.42
C ARG A 248 -9.54 -18.94 0.96
N GLU A 249 -10.55 -18.91 0.12
CA GLU A 249 -10.41 -19.14 -1.32
C GLU A 249 -9.34 -18.23 -1.94
N PHE A 250 -9.40 -16.93 -1.66
CA PHE A 250 -8.43 -15.96 -2.18
C PHE A 250 -6.99 -16.26 -1.73
N VAL A 251 -6.81 -16.66 -0.46
CA VAL A 251 -5.51 -17.01 0.11
C VAL A 251 -5.02 -18.35 -0.43
N GLU A 252 -5.87 -19.36 -0.52
CA GLU A 252 -5.54 -20.72 -1.01
C GLU A 252 -5.20 -20.73 -2.51
N MET A 253 -5.96 -20.02 -3.34
CA MET A 253 -5.68 -19.88 -4.78
C MET A 253 -4.31 -19.29 -5.08
N SER A 254 -3.73 -18.57 -4.13
CA SER A 254 -2.36 -18.06 -4.25
C SER A 254 -1.27 -19.11 -4.04
N GLY A 255 -1.63 -20.32 -3.59
CA GLY A 255 -0.69 -21.40 -3.25
C GLY A 255 0.23 -21.12 -2.06
N THR A 256 -0.02 -20.04 -1.32
CA THR A 256 0.89 -19.55 -0.26
C THR A 256 0.59 -20.17 1.10
N VAL A 257 -0.67 -20.51 1.36
CA VAL A 257 -1.15 -21.08 2.64
C VAL A 257 -2.16 -22.18 2.32
N THR A 258 -2.01 -23.32 2.98
CA THR A 258 -3.04 -24.37 3.00
C THR A 258 -3.73 -24.33 4.35
N PHE A 259 -5.04 -24.12 4.38
CA PHE A 259 -5.82 -24.21 5.61
C PHE A 259 -6.04 -25.70 5.97
N THR A 260 -5.69 -26.05 7.20
CA THR A 260 -5.79 -27.46 7.66
C THR A 260 -7.19 -27.88 8.07
N ASN A 261 -8.13 -26.93 8.25
CA ASN A 261 -9.52 -27.21 8.57
C ASN A 261 -10.45 -26.79 7.42
N PRO A 262 -11.45 -27.63 7.06
CA PRO A 262 -12.47 -27.23 6.10
C PRO A 262 -13.24 -26.00 6.61
N PRO A 263 -13.79 -25.14 5.71
CA PRO A 263 -14.62 -24.03 6.12
C PRO A 263 -15.84 -24.54 6.89
N PRO A 264 -16.28 -23.87 7.97
CA PRO A 264 -17.52 -24.21 8.62
C PRO A 264 -18.67 -23.97 7.61
N GLY A 265 -19.43 -25.01 7.25
CA GLY A 265 -20.69 -24.91 6.50
C GLY A 265 -20.68 -25.45 5.07
N ASP A 266 -19.93 -26.49 4.76
CA ASP A 266 -20.20 -27.31 3.58
C ASP A 266 -20.88 -28.65 3.95
N ASP A 267 -21.86 -28.56 4.86
CA ASP A 267 -22.84 -29.62 5.06
C ASP A 267 -23.85 -29.56 3.90
N ARG A 268 -23.39 -29.76 2.68
CA ARG A 268 -24.26 -30.19 1.60
C ARG A 268 -24.40 -31.68 1.74
N ASP A 269 -25.53 -32.04 2.37
CA ASP A 269 -26.06 -33.36 2.61
C ASP A 269 -25.72 -34.37 1.52
N ASP A 270 -24.96 -35.40 1.90
CA ASP A 270 -24.98 -36.70 1.25
C ASP A 270 -26.36 -37.37 1.48
N GLU A 271 -27.44 -36.75 1.01
CA GLU A 271 -28.78 -37.32 0.90
C GLU A 271 -29.17 -37.52 -0.57
N GLU A 272 -28.43 -38.37 -1.28
CA GLU A 272 -28.96 -39.02 -2.49
C GLU A 272 -28.13 -40.26 -2.79
N ASP A 273 -28.30 -41.35 -2.04
CA ASP A 273 -28.07 -42.71 -2.59
C ASP A 273 -28.65 -43.81 -1.67
N THR A 274 -29.97 -43.79 -1.46
CA THR A 274 -30.64 -44.95 -0.88
C THR A 274 -32.08 -45.07 -1.39
N LYS A 275 -32.27 -45.11 -2.71
CA LYS A 275 -33.52 -45.63 -3.32
C LYS A 275 -33.29 -46.18 -4.72
N GLU A 276 -32.56 -47.29 -4.79
CA GLU A 276 -32.72 -48.19 -5.93
C GLU A 276 -32.13 -49.56 -5.58
N LYS A 277 -32.86 -50.31 -4.74
CA LYS A 277 -32.86 -51.79 -4.68
C LYS A 277 -33.94 -52.26 -3.71
N ALA A 278 -35.18 -52.41 -4.21
CA ALA A 278 -36.16 -53.38 -3.76
C ALA A 278 -37.17 -53.60 -4.89
#